data_50c46c22a25dd0b37337e359ba3483cd
#
_entry.id   50c46c22a25dd0b37337e359ba3483cd
#
_cell.length_a   1.000
_cell.length_b   1.000
_cell.length_c   1.000
_cell.angle_alpha   90.00
_cell.angle_beta   90.00
_cell.angle_gamma   90.00
#
_symmetry.space_group_name_H-M   'P 1'
#
loop_
_entity.id
_entity.type
_entity.pdbx_description
1 polymer ?
#
loop_
_entity_poly.entity_id
_entity_poly.type
_entity_poly.pdbx_seq_one_letter_code
_entity_poly.pdbx_strand_id
1 'polypeptide(L)'
;MTEVPGRLIDMKKNAGVKTFNDLLRELYDRLLPGADAPEEVCRQADRLARRVRSTYRGVLIDEFQDTDPIQYAIVEKLFLSVYDENASPDIQAEREGRAIFFVGDPKQAIYRFRSADLNTYLRARKRIAEIGRTEALMTNY
;
A
#
# COMPACT_ATOMS: atom_id res chain seq x y z
N MET A 1 26.87 -12.69 10.34
CA MET A 1 26.12 -13.16 9.14
C MET A 1 25.34 -12.02 8.45
N THR A 2 25.94 -10.82 8.31
CA THR A 2 25.29 -9.60 7.79
C THR A 2 25.86 -9.09 6.45
N GLU A 3 26.78 -9.82 5.82
CA GLU A 3 27.44 -9.37 4.56
C GLU A 3 26.67 -9.69 3.28
N VAL A 4 25.81 -10.71 3.29
CA VAL A 4 25.11 -11.18 2.05
C VAL A 4 24.11 -10.15 1.51
N PRO A 5 23.27 -9.50 2.33
CA PRO A 5 22.33 -8.50 1.82
C PRO A 5 23.02 -7.28 1.19
N GLY A 6 24.12 -6.78 1.78
CA GLY A 6 24.87 -5.64 1.27
C GLY A 6 25.51 -5.93 -0.09
N ARG A 7 26.19 -7.06 -0.24
CA ARG A 7 26.80 -7.47 -1.50
C ARG A 7 25.77 -7.64 -2.64
N LEU A 8 24.59 -8.17 -2.33
CA LEU A 8 23.52 -8.32 -3.32
C LEU A 8 23.02 -6.96 -3.83
N ILE A 9 22.88 -5.99 -2.93
CA ILE A 9 22.46 -4.62 -3.30
C ILE A 9 23.52 -3.99 -4.22
N ASP A 10 24.80 -4.12 -3.90
CA ASP A 10 25.86 -3.56 -4.72
C ASP A 10 25.97 -4.24 -6.08
N MET A 11 25.80 -5.56 -6.13
CA MET A 11 25.77 -6.30 -7.41
C MET A 11 24.59 -5.85 -8.30
N LYS A 12 23.41 -5.66 -7.73
CA LYS A 12 22.23 -5.15 -8.47
C LYS A 12 22.47 -3.74 -9.00
N LYS A 13 23.04 -2.84 -8.17
CA LYS A 13 23.38 -1.47 -8.59
C LYS A 13 24.37 -1.48 -9.75
N ASN A 14 25.45 -2.25 -9.65
CA ASN A 14 26.47 -2.36 -10.68
C ASN A 14 25.94 -2.96 -12.00
N ALA A 15 25.00 -3.88 -11.90
CA ALA A 15 24.36 -4.49 -13.06
C ALA A 15 23.20 -3.65 -13.63
N GLY A 16 22.79 -2.58 -12.97
CA GLY A 16 21.64 -1.76 -13.38
C GLY A 16 20.29 -2.53 -13.31
N VAL A 17 20.19 -3.57 -12.46
CA VAL A 17 19.01 -4.47 -12.39
C VAL A 17 18.24 -4.19 -11.12
N LYS A 18 16.92 -4.14 -11.24
CA LYS A 18 15.99 -4.07 -10.10
C LYS A 18 15.06 -5.26 -10.11
N THR A 19 14.79 -5.83 -8.94
CA THR A 19 13.72 -6.81 -8.77
C THR A 19 12.39 -6.09 -8.53
N PHE A 20 11.29 -6.82 -8.61
CA PHE A 20 9.96 -6.27 -8.29
C PHE A 20 9.90 -5.71 -6.85
N ASN A 21 10.50 -6.42 -5.90
CA ASN A 21 10.56 -5.96 -4.50
C ASN A 21 11.39 -4.68 -4.34
N ASP A 22 12.46 -4.50 -5.13
CA ASP A 22 13.23 -3.26 -5.10
C ASP A 22 12.39 -2.07 -5.58
N LEU A 23 11.56 -2.26 -6.61
CA LEU A 23 10.64 -1.24 -7.12
C LEU A 23 9.55 -0.88 -6.10
N LEU A 24 8.96 -1.88 -5.44
CA LEU A 24 7.99 -1.66 -4.39
C LEU A 24 8.59 -0.89 -3.21
N ARG A 25 9.80 -1.27 -2.78
CA ARG A 25 10.51 -0.58 -1.70
C ARG A 25 10.81 0.87 -2.08
N GLU A 26 11.30 1.11 -3.29
CA GLU A 26 11.59 2.46 -3.77
C GLU A 26 10.33 3.33 -3.83
N LEU A 27 9.21 2.77 -4.25
CA LEU A 27 7.93 3.47 -4.26
C LEU A 27 7.45 3.77 -2.83
N TYR A 28 7.56 2.80 -1.93
CA TYR A 28 7.24 2.96 -0.51
C TYR A 28 8.05 4.09 0.11
N ASP A 29 9.38 4.09 -0.05
CA ASP A 29 10.27 5.09 0.52
C ASP A 29 9.98 6.51 -0.02
N ARG A 30 9.54 6.62 -1.28
CA ARG A 30 9.12 7.90 -1.88
C ARG A 30 7.75 8.38 -1.41
N LEU A 31 6.82 7.50 -1.12
CA LEU A 31 5.45 7.84 -0.70
C LEU A 31 5.34 8.05 0.81
N LEU A 32 6.16 7.37 1.58
CA LEU A 32 6.13 7.34 3.04
C LEU A 32 7.52 7.67 3.60
N PRO A 33 7.98 8.92 3.45
CA PRO A 33 9.24 9.36 4.04
C PRO A 33 9.18 9.22 5.56
N GLY A 34 10.32 8.98 6.19
CA GLY A 34 10.42 8.86 7.64
C GLY A 34 9.95 10.14 8.37
N ALA A 35 9.66 9.99 9.67
CA ALA A 35 9.15 11.11 10.49
C ALA A 35 10.09 12.33 10.53
N ASP A 36 11.39 12.10 10.39
CA ASP A 36 12.41 13.16 10.41
C ASP A 36 12.77 13.68 9.00
N ALA A 37 12.00 13.30 7.97
CA ALA A 37 12.27 13.70 6.61
C ALA A 37 12.08 15.22 6.43
N PRO A 38 12.94 15.88 5.62
CA PRO A 38 12.76 17.29 5.30
C PRO A 38 11.38 17.58 4.72
N GLU A 39 10.82 18.75 5.04
CA GLU A 39 9.49 19.15 4.59
C GLU A 39 9.33 19.08 3.05
N GLU A 40 10.39 19.38 2.30
CA GLU A 40 10.36 19.28 0.84
C GLU A 40 10.16 17.83 0.37
N VAL A 41 10.76 16.85 1.05
CA VAL A 41 10.56 15.43 0.74
C VAL A 41 9.12 15.00 1.03
N CYS A 42 8.55 15.47 2.13
CA CYS A 42 7.14 15.23 2.45
C CYS A 42 6.21 15.84 1.39
N ARG A 43 6.49 17.09 0.94
CA ARG A 43 5.73 17.73 -0.14
C ARG A 43 5.84 16.97 -1.47
N GLN A 44 6.98 16.38 -1.78
CA GLN A 44 7.17 15.56 -2.97
C GLN A 44 6.36 14.27 -2.89
N ALA A 45 6.33 13.61 -1.73
CA ALA A 45 5.51 12.42 -1.48
C ALA A 45 4.02 12.72 -1.69
N ASP A 46 3.53 13.83 -1.16
CA ASP A 46 2.13 14.23 -1.32
C ASP A 46 1.79 14.61 -2.77
N ARG A 47 2.69 15.29 -3.49
CA ARG A 47 2.53 15.56 -4.93
C ARG A 47 2.45 14.27 -5.73
N LEU A 48 3.31 13.29 -5.44
CA LEU A 48 3.28 11.98 -6.09
C LEU A 48 1.95 11.26 -5.83
N ALA A 49 1.51 11.21 -4.56
CA ALA A 49 0.24 10.59 -4.19
C ALA A 49 -0.95 11.27 -4.90
N ARG A 50 -1.01 12.60 -4.92
CA ARG A 50 -2.05 13.36 -5.64
C ARG A 50 -2.05 13.05 -7.13
N ARG A 51 -0.88 12.97 -7.77
CA ARG A 51 -0.77 12.65 -9.19
C ARG A 51 -1.30 11.25 -9.51
N VAL A 52 -0.99 10.26 -8.69
CA VAL A 52 -1.54 8.91 -8.84
C VAL A 52 -3.06 8.93 -8.69
N ARG A 53 -3.57 9.59 -7.66
CA ARG A 53 -5.00 9.71 -7.41
C ARG A 53 -5.74 10.47 -8.51
N SER A 54 -5.12 11.46 -9.15
CA SER A 54 -5.74 12.18 -10.28
C SER A 54 -5.89 11.30 -11.52
N THR A 55 -5.01 10.29 -11.67
CA THR A 55 -5.06 9.34 -12.79
C THR A 55 -6.01 8.18 -12.52
N TYR A 56 -5.98 7.64 -11.28
CA TYR A 56 -6.74 6.45 -10.90
C TYR A 56 -7.80 6.82 -9.85
N ARG A 57 -9.06 6.74 -10.24
CA ARG A 57 -10.20 7.01 -9.34
C ARG A 57 -10.67 5.78 -8.56
N GLY A 58 -10.25 4.60 -8.97
CA GLY A 58 -10.59 3.36 -8.31
C GLY A 58 -9.41 2.42 -8.20
N VAL A 59 -9.45 1.58 -7.19
CA VAL A 59 -8.51 0.48 -6.99
C VAL A 59 -9.28 -0.78 -6.62
N LEU A 60 -8.93 -1.87 -7.25
CA LEU A 60 -9.41 -3.20 -6.90
C LEU A 60 -8.17 -4.05 -6.62
N ILE A 61 -8.12 -4.64 -5.43
CA ILE A 61 -7.07 -5.56 -5.04
C ILE A 61 -7.73 -6.91 -4.79
N ASP A 62 -7.37 -7.86 -5.62
CA ASP A 62 -7.77 -9.24 -5.50
C ASP A 62 -6.75 -10.03 -4.68
N GLU A 63 -7.16 -11.17 -4.12
CA GLU A 63 -6.32 -12.02 -3.26
C GLU A 63 -5.65 -11.22 -2.12
N PHE A 64 -6.41 -10.31 -1.52
CA PHE A 64 -5.87 -9.35 -0.55
C PHE A 64 -5.21 -10.01 0.66
N GLN A 65 -5.57 -11.27 1.00
CA GLN A 65 -4.94 -12.04 2.07
C GLN A 65 -3.43 -12.30 1.84
N ASP A 66 -2.96 -12.18 0.58
CA ASP A 66 -1.56 -12.37 0.21
C ASP A 66 -0.76 -11.06 0.11
N THR A 67 -1.41 -9.94 0.45
CA THR A 67 -0.79 -8.60 0.43
C THR A 67 0.21 -8.44 1.57
N ASP A 68 1.42 -8.00 1.26
CA ASP A 68 2.44 -7.70 2.26
C ASP A 68 2.26 -6.30 2.89
N PRO A 69 2.90 -6.03 4.04
CA PRO A 69 2.78 -4.75 4.73
C PRO A 69 3.19 -3.53 3.90
N ILE A 70 4.20 -3.67 3.01
CA ILE A 70 4.68 -2.57 2.15
C ILE A 70 3.64 -2.24 1.08
N GLN A 71 3.10 -3.27 0.42
CA GLN A 71 2.03 -3.11 -0.56
C GLN A 71 0.81 -2.44 0.07
N TYR A 72 0.39 -2.91 1.25
CA TYR A 72 -0.73 -2.30 1.96
C TYR A 72 -0.47 -0.84 2.32
N ALA A 73 0.70 -0.50 2.87
CA ALA A 73 1.04 0.87 3.23
C ALA A 73 1.04 1.81 2.01
N ILE A 74 1.50 1.35 0.85
CA ILE A 74 1.41 2.08 -0.41
C ILE A 74 -0.05 2.35 -0.78
N VAL A 75 -0.90 1.34 -0.73
CA VAL A 75 -2.33 1.46 -1.04
C VAL A 75 -3.04 2.37 -0.03
N GLU A 76 -2.74 2.23 1.25
CA GLU A 76 -3.26 3.07 2.32
C GLU A 76 -2.93 4.54 2.09
N LYS A 77 -1.66 4.87 1.80
CA LYS A 77 -1.22 6.24 1.48
C LYS A 77 -1.89 6.77 0.21
N LEU A 78 -1.99 5.96 -0.82
CA LEU A 78 -2.52 6.39 -2.11
C LEU A 78 -4.04 6.55 -2.11
N PHE A 79 -4.79 5.64 -1.48
CA PHE A 79 -6.24 5.57 -1.68
C PHE A 79 -7.07 5.68 -0.40
N LEU A 80 -6.56 5.20 0.76
CA LEU A 80 -7.32 5.26 2.01
C LEU A 80 -7.12 6.57 2.77
N SER A 81 -5.99 7.27 2.56
CA SER A 81 -5.68 8.53 3.25
C SER A 81 -6.69 9.65 2.99
N VAL A 82 -7.43 9.61 1.89
CA VAL A 82 -8.48 10.59 1.58
C VAL A 82 -9.71 10.46 2.49
N TYR A 83 -9.83 9.33 3.18
CA TYR A 83 -10.91 9.06 4.14
C TYR A 83 -10.48 9.31 5.59
N ASP A 84 -9.26 9.81 5.81
CA ASP A 84 -8.80 10.20 7.13
C ASP A 84 -9.49 11.50 7.55
N GLU A 85 -10.13 11.49 8.72
CA GLU A 85 -10.79 12.67 9.29
C GLU A 85 -9.81 13.79 9.63
N ASN A 86 -8.54 13.42 9.90
CA ASN A 86 -7.47 14.38 10.18
C ASN A 86 -6.72 14.84 8.93
N ALA A 87 -7.08 14.33 7.74
CA ALA A 87 -6.48 14.80 6.50
C ALA A 87 -6.86 16.26 6.21
N SER A 88 -5.99 16.98 5.50
CA SER A 88 -6.30 18.36 5.09
C SER A 88 -7.58 18.41 4.23
N PRO A 89 -8.33 19.54 4.26
CA PRO A 89 -9.55 19.70 3.47
C PRO A 89 -9.34 19.39 1.98
N ASP A 90 -8.19 19.75 1.42
CA ASP A 90 -7.84 19.46 0.02
C ASP A 90 -7.75 17.96 -0.27
N ILE A 91 -7.22 17.17 0.68
CA ILE A 91 -7.13 15.72 0.55
C ILE A 91 -8.52 15.10 0.72
N GLN A 92 -9.32 15.58 1.67
CA GLN A 92 -10.69 15.09 1.86
C GLN A 92 -11.58 15.38 0.63
N ALA A 93 -11.40 16.52 -0.03
CA ALA A 93 -12.11 16.86 -1.27
C ALA A 93 -11.81 15.88 -2.42
N GLU A 94 -10.66 15.20 -2.40
CA GLU A 94 -10.33 14.17 -3.39
C GLU A 94 -11.12 12.87 -3.21
N ARG A 95 -11.91 12.74 -2.15
CA ARG A 95 -12.71 11.52 -1.83
C ARG A 95 -13.82 11.27 -2.85
N GLU A 96 -14.41 12.31 -3.39
CA GLU A 96 -15.59 12.22 -4.26
C GLU A 96 -15.31 11.42 -5.54
N GLY A 97 -16.22 10.49 -5.87
CA GLY A 97 -16.13 9.66 -7.06
C GLY A 97 -15.03 8.59 -7.03
N ARG A 98 -14.52 8.22 -5.83
CA ARG A 98 -13.54 7.14 -5.69
C ARG A 98 -14.21 5.83 -5.27
N ALA A 99 -13.64 4.73 -5.78
CA ALA A 99 -14.07 3.38 -5.45
C ALA A 99 -12.86 2.54 -5.03
N ILE A 100 -12.98 1.84 -3.90
CA ILE A 100 -11.92 0.97 -3.37
C ILE A 100 -12.54 -0.38 -3.04
N PHE A 101 -11.98 -1.43 -3.62
CA PHE A 101 -12.42 -2.80 -3.40
C PHE A 101 -11.24 -3.68 -3.00
N PHE A 102 -11.39 -4.37 -1.88
CA PHE A 102 -10.49 -5.43 -1.44
C PHE A 102 -11.26 -6.74 -1.46
N VAL A 103 -10.78 -7.67 -2.24
CA VAL A 103 -11.35 -9.03 -2.36
C VAL A 103 -10.33 -10.01 -1.80
N GLY A 104 -10.75 -10.89 -0.92
CA GLY A 104 -9.85 -11.87 -0.32
C GLY A 104 -10.52 -12.77 0.70
N ASP A 105 -9.97 -13.96 0.87
CA ASP A 105 -10.41 -14.93 1.87
C ASP A 105 -9.27 -15.23 2.85
N PRO A 106 -9.37 -14.80 4.12
CA PRO A 106 -8.30 -15.04 5.10
C PRO A 106 -8.03 -16.52 5.38
N LYS A 107 -8.97 -17.43 5.04
CA LYS A 107 -8.78 -18.88 5.16
C LYS A 107 -7.84 -19.43 4.10
N GLN A 108 -7.69 -18.72 2.97
CA GLN A 108 -6.81 -19.08 1.86
C GLN A 108 -5.39 -18.50 2.00
N ALA A 109 -5.10 -17.78 3.08
CA ALA A 109 -3.77 -17.19 3.36
C ALA A 109 -2.72 -18.28 3.61
N ILE A 110 -2.21 -18.92 2.56
CA ILE A 110 -1.20 -19.97 2.63
C ILE A 110 0.23 -19.46 2.38
N TYR A 111 0.38 -18.21 1.90
CA TYR A 111 1.64 -17.62 1.47
C TYR A 111 2.36 -16.80 2.55
N ARG A 112 2.23 -17.16 3.83
CA ARG A 112 2.99 -16.56 4.95
C ARG A 112 4.50 -16.48 4.69
N PHE A 113 5.05 -17.45 3.97
CA PHE A 113 6.47 -17.49 3.62
C PHE A 113 6.88 -16.41 2.57
N ARG A 114 5.91 -15.76 1.91
CA ARG A 114 6.12 -14.63 0.97
C ARG A 114 5.86 -13.27 1.59
N SER A 115 5.98 -13.13 2.91
CA SER A 115 5.73 -11.89 3.66
C SER A 115 4.25 -11.48 3.74
N ALA A 116 3.30 -12.31 3.30
CA ALA A 116 1.88 -12.10 3.56
C ALA A 116 1.65 -12.09 5.08
N ASP A 117 1.01 -11.04 5.59
CA ASP A 117 0.79 -10.85 7.02
C ASP A 117 -0.70 -10.78 7.35
N LEU A 118 -1.17 -11.75 8.11
CA LEU A 118 -2.56 -11.77 8.58
C LEU A 118 -2.94 -10.51 9.37
N ASN A 119 -1.99 -9.91 10.09
CA ASN A 119 -2.25 -8.66 10.81
C ASN A 119 -2.52 -7.51 9.84
N THR A 120 -1.84 -7.47 8.70
CA THR A 120 -2.09 -6.52 7.62
C THR A 120 -3.50 -6.68 7.07
N TYR A 121 -3.95 -7.92 6.82
CA TYR A 121 -5.33 -8.20 6.41
C TYR A 121 -6.36 -7.72 7.45
N LEU A 122 -6.16 -8.04 8.72
CA LEU A 122 -7.07 -7.65 9.79
C LEU A 122 -7.11 -6.13 9.99
N ARG A 123 -5.96 -5.45 9.89
CA ARG A 123 -5.87 -3.99 9.96
C ARG A 123 -6.63 -3.33 8.80
N ALA A 124 -6.43 -3.81 7.60
CA ALA A 124 -7.12 -3.31 6.42
C ALA A 124 -8.64 -3.53 6.52
N ARG A 125 -9.07 -4.72 6.93
CA ARG A 125 -10.49 -5.03 7.14
C ARG A 125 -11.13 -4.09 8.15
N LYS A 126 -10.46 -3.83 9.27
CA LYS A 126 -10.92 -2.86 10.28
C LYS A 126 -11.05 -1.47 9.66
N ARG A 127 -10.02 -1.02 8.95
CA ARG A 127 -10.02 0.31 8.31
C ARG A 127 -11.14 0.46 7.27
N ILE A 128 -11.37 -0.56 6.45
CA ILE A 128 -12.47 -0.55 5.47
C ILE A 128 -13.84 -0.54 6.16
N ALA A 129 -14.01 -1.25 7.28
CA ALA A 129 -15.27 -1.23 8.04
C ALA A 129 -15.59 0.14 8.64
N GLU A 130 -14.57 0.95 8.95
CA GLU A 130 -14.73 2.32 9.47
C GLU A 130 -15.16 3.33 8.38
N ILE A 131 -14.71 3.15 7.13
CA ILE A 131 -14.89 4.11 6.05
C ILE A 131 -15.86 3.65 4.95
N GLY A 132 -16.30 2.40 4.98
CA GLY A 132 -17.09 1.79 3.92
C GLY A 132 -17.91 0.61 4.41
N ARG A 133 -17.99 -0.43 3.58
CA ARG A 133 -18.83 -1.61 3.81
C ARG A 133 -18.01 -2.89 3.62
N THR A 134 -18.24 -3.87 4.49
CA THR A 134 -17.67 -5.21 4.39
C THR A 134 -18.79 -6.20 4.12
N GLU A 135 -18.66 -6.99 3.07
CA GLU A 135 -19.59 -8.04 2.69
C GLU A 135 -18.90 -9.40 2.69
N ALA A 136 -19.64 -10.44 3.02
CA ALA A 136 -19.18 -11.82 2.92
C ALA A 136 -19.96 -12.53 1.81
N LEU A 137 -19.26 -13.17 0.89
CA LEU A 137 -19.86 -14.06 -0.09
C LEU A 137 -20.19 -15.39 0.60
N MET A 138 -21.48 -15.67 0.74
CA MET A 138 -21.98 -16.85 1.48
C MET A 138 -22.31 -18.03 0.56
N THR A 139 -22.34 -17.84 -0.76
CA THR A 139 -22.77 -18.85 -1.72
C THR A 139 -21.61 -19.21 -2.64
N ASN A 140 -21.18 -20.47 -2.61
CA ASN A 140 -20.31 -21.07 -3.61
C ASN A 140 -21.19 -21.84 -4.61
N TYR A 141 -20.96 -21.61 -5.90
CA TYR A 141 -21.57 -22.36 -6.99
C TYR A 141 -20.62 -23.44 -7.48
#